data_102e180407ea1c71c8e1d9d5c77ef332
#
_entry.id   102e180407ea1c71c8e1d9d5c77ef332
#
_cell.length_a   1.000
_cell.length_b   1.000
_cell.length_c   1.000
_cell.angle_alpha   90.00
_cell.angle_beta   90.00
_cell.angle_gamma   90.00
#
_symmetry.space_group_name_H-M   'P 1'
#
loop_
_entity.id
_entity.type
_entity.pdbx_description
1 polymer ?
#
loop_
_entity_poly.entity_id
_entity_poly.type
_entity_poly.pdbx_seq_one_letter_code
_entity_poly.pdbx_strand_id
1 'polypeptide(L)'
;MKEYLEADLYVEPFPLMVVQNFYNKSELDLIWKELDFYTSPNKLFDAEEYGGVVDRTNAKAICLDELYKGHKNKKNFRNISNILTVNRKLFNSGVLDKFSQLHDCCILAPKCNHDVTKVRYYHNNEYYDPHTERSVHFLAFSYFFRDPKKFTGGDLIFPKYDFKLSCENNSMVIFPGWVEHGVRKVTIQDSDYFDGWGRYCISSFFSCMDKSFFEDNND
;
A
#
# COMPACT_ATOMS: atom_id res chain seq x y z
N MET A 1 -7.59 -1.62 25.63
CA MET A 1 -6.58 -2.68 25.47
C MET A 1 -5.74 -2.35 24.26
N LYS A 2 -4.39 -2.24 24.40
CA LYS A 2 -3.53 -2.16 23.21
C LYS A 2 -3.61 -3.54 22.54
N GLU A 3 -4.14 -3.62 21.33
CA GLU A 3 -4.03 -4.81 20.51
C GLU A 3 -2.54 -5.08 20.27
N TYR A 4 -2.04 -6.21 20.73
CA TYR A 4 -0.69 -6.67 20.40
C TYR A 4 -0.72 -7.16 18.94
N LEU A 5 -0.21 -6.35 18.04
CA LEU A 5 -0.02 -6.73 16.65
C LEU A 5 1.12 -7.74 16.56
N GLU A 6 0.83 -8.93 16.07
CA GLU A 6 1.84 -9.93 15.74
C GLU A 6 2.62 -9.47 14.52
N ALA A 7 3.95 -9.42 14.65
CA ALA A 7 4.82 -8.92 13.59
C ALA A 7 6.10 -9.72 13.50
N ASP A 8 6.43 -10.15 12.28
CA ASP A 8 7.73 -10.69 11.92
C ASP A 8 8.69 -9.54 11.60
N LEU A 9 9.87 -9.56 12.19
CA LEU A 9 10.87 -8.51 12.12
C LEU A 9 12.14 -9.04 11.46
N TYR A 10 12.57 -8.41 10.39
CA TYR A 10 13.79 -8.73 9.67
C TYR A 10 14.73 -7.53 9.70
N VAL A 11 15.98 -7.74 10.11
CA VAL A 11 17.05 -6.74 10.05
C VAL A 11 17.87 -6.95 8.78
N GLU A 12 18.12 -8.20 8.44
CA GLU A 12 18.87 -8.62 7.26
C GLU A 12 17.90 -9.29 6.24
N PRO A 13 18.12 -9.13 4.94
CA PRO A 13 19.19 -8.36 4.27
C PRO A 13 18.89 -6.85 4.18
N PHE A 14 17.76 -6.39 4.67
CA PHE A 14 17.34 -5.01 4.85
C PHE A 14 16.22 -4.95 5.88
N PRO A 15 16.02 -3.81 6.56
CA PRO A 15 14.97 -3.70 7.56
C PRO A 15 13.59 -3.84 6.92
N LEU A 16 12.83 -4.84 7.41
CA LEU A 16 11.49 -5.15 6.93
C LEU A 16 10.66 -5.67 8.09
N MET A 17 9.40 -5.23 8.16
CA MET A 17 8.40 -5.70 9.10
C MET A 17 7.19 -6.23 8.36
N VAL A 18 6.72 -7.41 8.77
CA VAL A 18 5.45 -7.99 8.30
C VAL A 18 4.50 -8.06 9.48
N VAL A 19 3.35 -7.41 9.38
CA VAL A 19 2.30 -7.42 10.42
C VAL A 19 1.14 -8.24 9.90
N GLN A 20 0.80 -9.32 10.60
CA GLN A 20 -0.34 -10.17 10.27
C GLN A 20 -1.62 -9.61 10.90
N ASN A 21 -2.77 -9.84 10.24
CA ASN A 21 -4.08 -9.41 10.73
C ASN A 21 -4.12 -7.95 11.17
N PHE A 22 -3.52 -7.07 10.36
CA PHE A 22 -3.32 -5.66 10.73
C PHE A 22 -4.63 -4.92 11.01
N TYR A 23 -5.66 -5.16 10.20
CA TYR A 23 -6.97 -4.54 10.38
C TYR A 23 -7.93 -5.49 11.09
N ASN A 24 -8.71 -4.95 12.02
CA ASN A 24 -9.78 -5.70 12.67
C ASN A 24 -11.01 -5.85 11.75
N LYS A 25 -12.00 -6.63 12.18
CA LYS A 25 -13.18 -6.92 11.37
C LYS A 25 -13.94 -5.67 10.90
N SER A 26 -14.17 -4.71 11.79
CA SER A 26 -14.90 -3.48 11.43
C SER A 26 -14.13 -2.58 10.46
N GLU A 27 -12.80 -2.55 10.58
CA GLU A 27 -11.91 -1.86 9.63
C GLU A 27 -11.92 -2.56 8.27
N LEU A 28 -11.89 -3.90 8.25
CA LEU A 28 -11.98 -4.69 7.01
C LEU A 28 -13.31 -4.48 6.29
N ASP A 29 -14.43 -4.41 7.02
CA ASP A 29 -15.75 -4.16 6.42
C ASP A 29 -15.80 -2.80 5.71
N LEU A 30 -15.13 -1.78 6.26
CA LEU A 30 -15.01 -0.46 5.64
C LEU A 30 -14.08 -0.47 4.42
N ILE A 31 -12.94 -1.16 4.52
CA ILE A 31 -11.98 -1.32 3.42
C ILE A 31 -12.65 -2.03 2.25
N TRP A 32 -13.33 -3.15 2.48
CA TRP A 32 -13.96 -3.93 1.42
C TRP A 32 -15.06 -3.18 0.68
N LYS A 33 -15.87 -2.37 1.37
CA LYS A 33 -16.88 -1.51 0.73
C LYS A 33 -16.26 -0.60 -0.33
N GLU A 34 -15.06 -0.08 -0.07
CA GLU A 34 -14.38 0.84 -0.97
C GLU A 34 -13.59 0.08 -2.05
N LEU A 35 -12.96 -1.05 -1.73
CA LEU A 35 -12.31 -1.92 -2.73
C LEU A 35 -13.31 -2.44 -3.76
N ASP A 36 -14.50 -2.86 -3.33
CA ASP A 36 -15.58 -3.30 -4.21
C ASP A 36 -16.07 -2.17 -5.14
N PHE A 37 -16.10 -0.95 -4.62
CA PHE A 37 -16.43 0.22 -5.43
C PHE A 37 -15.36 0.47 -6.51
N TYR A 38 -14.07 0.40 -6.17
CA TYR A 38 -13.00 0.66 -7.15
C TYR A 38 -12.86 -0.44 -8.20
N THR A 39 -13.21 -1.68 -7.93
CA THR A 39 -13.21 -2.74 -8.94
C THR A 39 -14.37 -2.67 -9.91
N SER A 40 -15.37 -1.81 -9.69
CA SER A 40 -16.41 -1.58 -10.67
C SER A 40 -15.85 -0.87 -11.92
N PRO A 41 -16.49 -1.01 -13.11
CA PRO A 41 -16.00 -0.44 -14.36
C PRO A 41 -15.65 1.05 -14.27
N ASN A 42 -14.55 1.44 -14.90
CA ASN A 42 -14.09 2.83 -15.03
C ASN A 42 -13.73 3.54 -13.70
N LYS A 43 -13.33 2.78 -12.68
CA LYS A 43 -12.91 3.34 -11.39
C LYS A 43 -11.41 3.26 -11.14
N LEU A 44 -10.75 2.26 -11.69
CA LEU A 44 -9.29 2.15 -11.67
C LEU A 44 -8.73 2.58 -13.03
N PHE A 45 -7.58 3.20 -13.00
CA PHE A 45 -6.91 3.80 -14.14
C PHE A 45 -5.71 2.96 -14.56
N ASP A 46 -5.37 3.00 -15.84
CA ASP A 46 -4.14 2.43 -16.38
C ASP A 46 -2.92 3.25 -15.92
N ALA A 47 -1.72 2.66 -16.03
CA ALA A 47 -0.49 3.27 -15.51
C ALA A 47 -0.24 4.69 -16.04
N GLU A 48 -0.56 4.96 -17.30
CA GLU A 48 -0.44 6.28 -17.91
C GLU A 48 -1.28 7.34 -17.19
N GLU A 49 -2.49 6.98 -16.80
CA GLU A 49 -3.47 7.93 -16.24
C GLU A 49 -3.21 8.27 -14.77
N TYR A 50 -2.66 7.32 -13.98
CA TYR A 50 -2.38 7.57 -12.56
C TYR A 50 -0.92 7.97 -12.27
N GLY A 51 -0.12 8.24 -13.31
CA GLY A 51 1.29 8.62 -13.18
C GLY A 51 2.21 7.45 -12.80
N GLY A 52 1.82 6.23 -13.13
CA GLY A 52 2.67 5.05 -13.02
C GLY A 52 3.68 4.97 -14.17
N VAL A 53 4.68 4.10 -14.04
CA VAL A 53 5.66 3.86 -15.10
C VAL A 53 5.10 2.81 -16.05
N VAL A 54 4.59 3.24 -17.20
CA VAL A 54 3.88 2.44 -18.21
C VAL A 54 4.64 1.18 -18.61
N ASP A 55 5.96 1.29 -18.77
CA ASP A 55 6.80 0.19 -19.20
C ASP A 55 7.07 -0.86 -18.11
N ARG A 56 6.60 -0.63 -16.87
CA ARG A 56 6.91 -1.49 -15.72
C ARG A 56 5.72 -2.17 -15.09
N THR A 57 4.51 -1.72 -15.35
CA THR A 57 3.30 -2.32 -14.80
C THR A 57 2.14 -2.20 -15.75
N ASN A 58 1.31 -3.26 -15.79
CA ASN A 58 0.03 -3.26 -16.47
C ASN A 58 -1.15 -3.34 -15.48
N ALA A 59 -0.87 -3.27 -14.18
CA ALA A 59 -1.90 -3.28 -13.15
C ALA A 59 -2.60 -1.92 -13.05
N LYS A 60 -3.89 -1.93 -12.82
CA LYS A 60 -4.69 -0.72 -12.63
C LYS A 60 -4.59 -0.19 -11.20
N ALA A 61 -4.63 1.14 -11.05
CA ALA A 61 -4.58 1.78 -9.75
C ALA A 61 -5.38 3.08 -9.70
N ILE A 62 -5.55 3.59 -8.48
CA ILE A 62 -6.06 4.93 -8.20
C ILE A 62 -5.27 5.55 -7.04
N CYS A 63 -4.91 6.82 -7.17
CA CYS A 63 -4.33 7.61 -6.09
C CYS A 63 -5.45 8.27 -5.30
N LEU A 64 -5.71 7.82 -4.07
CA LEU A 64 -6.83 8.30 -3.26
C LEU A 64 -6.63 9.74 -2.81
N ASP A 65 -5.42 10.12 -2.47
CA ASP A 65 -5.11 11.48 -2.04
C ASP A 65 -5.34 12.48 -3.17
N GLU A 66 -5.02 12.15 -4.41
CA GLU A 66 -5.28 13.01 -5.55
C GLU A 66 -6.77 13.06 -5.92
N LEU A 67 -7.45 11.91 -5.88
CA LEU A 67 -8.89 11.82 -6.17
C LEU A 67 -9.69 12.75 -5.25
N TYR A 68 -9.38 12.75 -3.97
CA TYR A 68 -10.15 13.50 -2.96
C TYR A 68 -9.60 14.89 -2.68
N LYS A 69 -8.36 15.21 -3.08
CA LYS A 69 -7.73 16.53 -2.92
C LYS A 69 -8.48 17.65 -3.68
N GLY A 70 -9.16 17.33 -4.77
CA GLY A 70 -9.96 18.27 -5.56
C GLY A 70 -11.12 18.94 -4.78
N HIS A 71 -11.45 18.47 -3.58
CA HIS A 71 -12.37 19.11 -2.65
C HIS A 71 -11.64 20.15 -1.78
N LYS A 72 -10.99 21.13 -2.41
CA LYS A 72 -10.08 22.14 -1.84
C LYS A 72 -10.57 22.88 -0.58
N ASN A 73 -11.86 22.84 -0.26
CA ASN A 73 -12.43 23.54 0.91
C ASN A 73 -12.58 22.66 2.16
N LYS A 74 -12.12 21.42 2.15
CA LYS A 74 -12.28 20.50 3.28
C LYS A 74 -10.93 20.21 3.93
N LYS A 75 -10.67 20.81 5.10
CA LYS A 75 -9.50 20.52 5.94
C LYS A 75 -9.27 19.01 6.22
N ASN A 76 -10.27 18.16 5.99
CA ASN A 76 -10.26 16.73 6.27
C ASN A 76 -10.78 15.90 5.07
N PHE A 77 -10.27 16.14 3.86
CA PHE A 77 -10.68 15.39 2.66
C PHE A 77 -10.52 13.87 2.81
N ARG A 78 -9.58 13.42 3.64
CA ARG A 78 -9.33 12.00 3.91
C ARG A 78 -10.51 11.30 4.56
N ASN A 79 -11.36 12.00 5.30
CA ASN A 79 -12.56 11.44 5.93
C ASN A 79 -13.66 11.06 4.91
N ILE A 80 -13.51 11.39 3.63
CA ILE A 80 -14.42 10.98 2.57
C ILE A 80 -14.19 9.50 2.21
N SER A 81 -12.95 9.03 2.30
CA SER A 81 -12.54 7.66 2.01
C SER A 81 -12.46 6.82 3.28
N ASN A 82 -13.08 5.65 3.28
CA ASN A 82 -12.93 4.67 4.33
C ASN A 82 -11.48 4.19 4.43
N ILE A 83 -10.84 3.92 3.28
CA ILE A 83 -9.45 3.45 3.21
C ILE A 83 -8.52 4.51 3.80
N LEU A 84 -8.62 5.78 3.38
CA LEU A 84 -7.78 6.85 3.93
C LEU A 84 -7.98 7.03 5.43
N THR A 85 -9.22 6.89 5.93
CA THR A 85 -9.54 6.99 7.35
C THR A 85 -8.94 5.82 8.14
N VAL A 86 -9.21 4.59 7.72
CA VAL A 86 -8.76 3.38 8.42
C VAL A 86 -7.23 3.24 8.35
N ASN A 87 -6.62 3.63 7.22
CA ASN A 87 -5.17 3.55 7.04
C ASN A 87 -4.37 4.47 8.00
N ARG A 88 -5.02 5.44 8.68
CA ARG A 88 -4.39 6.19 9.77
C ARG A 88 -3.91 5.30 10.91
N LYS A 89 -4.42 4.08 11.03
CA LYS A 89 -3.92 3.06 11.96
C LYS A 89 -2.41 2.84 11.81
N LEU A 90 -1.87 2.88 10.60
CA LEU A 90 -0.41 2.81 10.36
C LEU A 90 0.38 3.82 11.21
N PHE A 91 -0.13 5.05 11.34
CA PHE A 91 0.57 6.14 12.05
C PHE A 91 0.22 6.22 13.53
N ASN A 92 -0.88 5.60 13.97
CA ASN A 92 -1.45 5.77 15.32
C ASN A 92 -1.33 4.52 16.20
N SER A 93 -0.98 3.35 15.63
CA SER A 93 -0.96 2.08 16.36
C SER A 93 0.35 1.79 17.10
N GLY A 94 1.39 2.61 16.91
CA GLY A 94 2.74 2.35 17.43
C GLY A 94 3.54 1.35 16.57
N VAL A 95 3.01 0.92 15.43
CA VAL A 95 3.73 0.00 14.52
C VAL A 95 4.98 0.64 13.93
N LEU A 96 4.92 1.95 13.63
CA LEU A 96 6.09 2.68 13.13
C LEU A 96 7.15 2.89 14.21
N ASP A 97 6.76 3.02 15.48
CA ASP A 97 7.71 3.05 16.60
C ASP A 97 8.46 1.71 16.69
N LYS A 98 7.75 0.59 16.54
CA LYS A 98 8.36 -0.74 16.52
C LYS A 98 9.28 -0.92 15.29
N PHE A 99 8.87 -0.47 14.12
CA PHE A 99 9.67 -0.51 12.89
C PHE A 99 10.93 0.33 13.01
N SER A 100 10.87 1.50 13.65
CA SER A 100 12.02 2.40 13.82
C SER A 100 13.15 1.81 14.69
N GLN A 101 12.86 0.77 15.48
CA GLN A 101 13.83 0.10 16.34
C GLN A 101 14.62 -1.00 15.61
N LEU A 102 14.21 -1.35 14.36
CA LEU A 102 14.89 -2.42 13.62
C LEU A 102 16.29 -2.03 13.14
N HIS A 103 16.45 -0.80 12.70
CA HIS A 103 17.69 -0.32 12.10
C HIS A 103 17.73 1.21 12.11
N ASP A 104 18.92 1.80 12.17
CA ASP A 104 19.12 3.26 12.23
C ASP A 104 18.48 4.01 11.06
N CYS A 105 18.45 3.42 9.84
CA CYS A 105 17.78 4.03 8.71
C CYS A 105 16.26 4.13 8.87
N CYS A 106 15.66 3.44 9.83
CA CYS A 106 14.20 3.46 10.10
C CYS A 106 13.80 4.46 11.18
N ILE A 107 14.76 5.14 11.84
CA ILE A 107 14.52 6.03 13.00
C ILE A 107 13.53 7.15 12.72
N LEU A 108 13.41 7.57 11.47
CA LEU A 108 12.48 8.62 11.05
C LEU A 108 11.05 8.13 10.80
N ALA A 109 10.78 6.84 10.77
CA ALA A 109 9.46 6.31 10.41
C ALA A 109 8.32 6.89 11.27
N PRO A 110 8.41 6.97 12.61
CA PRO A 110 7.35 7.58 13.43
C PRO A 110 7.27 9.10 13.30
N LYS A 111 8.22 9.75 12.64
CA LYS A 111 8.26 11.20 12.41
C LYS A 111 7.73 11.61 11.04
N CYS A 112 7.38 10.64 10.19
CA CYS A 112 6.81 10.93 8.89
C CYS A 112 5.48 11.68 9.02
N ASN A 113 5.38 12.79 8.29
CA ASN A 113 4.28 13.74 8.36
C ASN A 113 3.57 13.96 7.01
N HIS A 114 4.07 13.32 5.96
CA HIS A 114 3.47 13.31 4.64
C HIS A 114 3.28 11.88 4.17
N ASP A 115 2.12 11.58 3.59
CA ASP A 115 1.85 10.29 2.99
C ASP A 115 0.88 10.40 1.81
N VAL A 116 1.02 9.48 0.89
CA VAL A 116 0.15 9.28 -0.28
C VAL A 116 -0.30 7.82 -0.29
N THR A 117 -1.60 7.59 -0.50
CA THR A 117 -2.19 6.26 -0.52
C THR A 117 -2.72 5.94 -1.91
N LYS A 118 -2.28 4.80 -2.46
CA LYS A 118 -2.79 4.25 -3.73
C LYS A 118 -3.45 2.90 -3.50
N VAL A 119 -4.56 2.65 -4.18
CA VAL A 119 -5.16 1.32 -4.29
C VAL A 119 -4.77 0.75 -5.64
N ARG A 120 -4.23 -0.47 -5.65
CA ARG A 120 -3.95 -1.25 -6.85
C ARG A 120 -4.74 -2.55 -6.83
N TYR A 121 -5.16 -2.97 -8.00
CA TYR A 121 -5.78 -4.26 -8.23
C TYR A 121 -5.00 -5.00 -9.30
N TYR A 122 -4.66 -6.23 -9.01
CA TYR A 122 -3.95 -7.11 -9.94
C TYR A 122 -4.86 -8.27 -10.32
N HIS A 123 -5.07 -8.43 -11.60
CA HIS A 123 -5.82 -9.52 -12.19
C HIS A 123 -4.91 -10.42 -13.03
N ASN A 124 -5.46 -11.20 -13.94
CA ASN A 124 -4.70 -12.17 -14.73
C ASN A 124 -3.63 -11.49 -15.59
N ASN A 125 -2.40 -12.03 -15.53
CA ASN A 125 -1.20 -11.53 -16.21
C ASN A 125 -0.71 -10.13 -15.76
N GLU A 126 -1.26 -9.56 -14.72
CA GLU A 126 -0.82 -8.28 -14.20
C GLU A 126 0.35 -8.43 -13.22
N TYR A 127 1.28 -7.48 -13.28
CA TYR A 127 2.56 -7.49 -12.57
C TYR A 127 3.06 -6.07 -12.30
N TYR A 128 4.15 -5.97 -11.56
CA TYR A 128 4.94 -4.76 -11.44
C TYR A 128 6.42 -5.14 -11.42
N ASP A 129 7.17 -4.66 -12.42
CA ASP A 129 8.60 -4.91 -12.52
C ASP A 129 9.40 -4.27 -11.38
N PRO A 130 10.57 -4.83 -11.04
CA PRO A 130 11.40 -4.32 -9.97
C PRO A 130 11.77 -2.83 -10.16
N HIS A 131 11.59 -2.06 -9.09
CA HIS A 131 11.87 -0.62 -9.05
C HIS A 131 12.15 -0.16 -7.61
N THR A 132 12.58 1.09 -7.47
CA THR A 132 12.78 1.77 -6.17
C THR A 132 11.94 3.03 -6.12
N GLU A 133 11.46 3.38 -4.94
CA GLU A 133 10.71 4.62 -4.68
C GLU A 133 11.63 5.66 -4.03
N ARG A 134 12.47 6.31 -4.86
CA ARG A 134 13.51 7.24 -4.37
C ARG A 134 12.98 8.54 -3.78
N SER A 135 11.74 8.89 -4.08
CA SER A 135 11.09 10.11 -3.60
C SER A 135 10.45 9.97 -2.22
N VAL A 136 10.42 8.78 -1.65
CA VAL A 136 9.81 8.52 -0.34
C VAL A 136 10.76 7.77 0.58
N HIS A 137 10.62 7.98 1.89
CA HIS A 137 11.49 7.31 2.87
C HIS A 137 11.06 5.87 3.09
N PHE A 138 9.75 5.63 3.20
CA PHE A 138 9.21 4.32 3.56
C PHE A 138 7.96 3.98 2.78
N LEU A 139 7.71 2.68 2.68
CA LEU A 139 6.55 2.06 2.06
C LEU A 139 5.84 1.18 3.07
N ALA A 140 4.51 1.17 3.01
CA ALA A 140 3.69 0.17 3.68
C ALA A 140 2.67 -0.38 2.69
N PHE A 141 2.67 -1.69 2.48
CA PHE A 141 1.80 -2.39 1.55
C PHE A 141 0.87 -3.32 2.31
N SER A 142 -0.43 -3.06 2.25
CA SER A 142 -1.46 -3.94 2.82
C SER A 142 -2.14 -4.74 1.73
N TYR A 143 -2.28 -6.05 1.93
CA TYR A 143 -2.79 -6.99 0.94
C TYR A 143 -4.18 -7.48 1.31
N PHE A 144 -5.04 -7.60 0.27
CA PHE A 144 -6.38 -8.10 0.42
C PHE A 144 -6.76 -8.98 -0.76
N PHE A 145 -7.52 -10.02 -0.49
CA PHE A 145 -8.17 -10.86 -1.49
C PHE A 145 -9.39 -11.54 -0.87
N ARG A 146 -10.34 -11.94 -1.73
CA ARG A 146 -11.54 -12.68 -1.29
C ARG A 146 -11.17 -14.12 -0.94
N ASP A 147 -11.84 -14.66 0.05
CA ASP A 147 -11.72 -16.07 0.44
C ASP A 147 -12.80 -16.91 -0.27
N PRO A 148 -12.46 -18.09 -0.86
CA PRO A 148 -11.10 -18.63 -0.97
C PRO A 148 -10.24 -17.85 -2.00
N LYS A 149 -8.92 -17.82 -1.79
CA LYS A 149 -7.95 -17.22 -2.73
C LYS A 149 -8.03 -17.93 -4.09
N LYS A 150 -8.38 -17.19 -5.16
CA LYS A 150 -8.56 -17.74 -6.51
C LYS A 150 -7.40 -17.46 -7.47
N PHE A 151 -6.32 -16.87 -7.03
CA PHE A 151 -5.15 -16.59 -7.85
C PHE A 151 -3.88 -17.21 -7.28
N THR A 152 -2.88 -17.37 -8.13
CA THR A 152 -1.50 -17.71 -7.79
C THR A 152 -0.56 -16.57 -8.20
N GLY A 153 0.68 -16.58 -7.70
CA GLY A 153 1.61 -15.47 -7.90
C GLY A 153 1.24 -14.25 -7.06
N GLY A 154 1.59 -13.07 -7.54
CA GLY A 154 1.35 -11.82 -6.81
C GLY A 154 2.28 -11.62 -5.61
N ASP A 155 3.34 -12.41 -5.47
CA ASP A 155 4.35 -12.26 -4.42
C ASP A 155 5.04 -10.90 -4.53
N LEU A 156 5.32 -10.26 -3.40
CA LEU A 156 6.25 -9.14 -3.33
C LEU A 156 7.66 -9.70 -3.41
N ILE A 157 8.42 -9.26 -4.41
CA ILE A 157 9.78 -9.74 -4.65
C ILE A 157 10.81 -8.64 -4.42
N PHE A 158 11.99 -9.05 -3.95
CA PHE A 158 13.17 -8.22 -3.72
C PHE A 158 14.36 -8.85 -4.44
N PRO A 159 14.49 -8.66 -5.77
CA PRO A 159 15.39 -9.44 -6.63
C PRO A 159 16.85 -9.32 -6.23
N LYS A 160 17.28 -8.13 -5.80
CA LYS A 160 18.65 -7.88 -5.35
C LYS A 160 19.09 -8.79 -4.19
N TYR A 161 18.14 -9.28 -3.43
CA TYR A 161 18.37 -10.07 -2.22
C TYR A 161 17.91 -11.52 -2.34
N ASP A 162 17.42 -11.92 -3.52
CA ASP A 162 16.78 -13.23 -3.73
C ASP A 162 15.71 -13.56 -2.68
N PHE A 163 14.96 -12.54 -2.28
CA PHE A 163 13.96 -12.63 -1.22
C PHE A 163 12.56 -12.35 -1.77
N LYS A 164 11.57 -13.03 -1.24
CA LYS A 164 10.15 -12.83 -1.59
C LYS A 164 9.24 -13.03 -0.40
N LEU A 165 8.11 -12.34 -0.43
CA LEU A 165 7.02 -12.50 0.51
C LEU A 165 5.74 -12.90 -0.25
N SER A 166 5.08 -13.93 0.25
CA SER A 166 3.74 -14.30 -0.24
C SER A 166 2.73 -13.22 0.09
N CYS A 167 1.75 -13.05 -0.80
CA CYS A 167 0.62 -12.18 -0.53
C CYS A 167 -0.34 -12.87 0.43
N GLU A 168 -0.31 -12.46 1.70
CA GLU A 168 -1.22 -12.95 2.75
C GLU A 168 -2.36 -11.95 2.98
N ASN A 169 -3.57 -12.46 3.16
CA ASN A 169 -4.76 -11.61 3.35
C ASN A 169 -4.69 -10.85 4.67
N ASN A 170 -5.04 -9.56 4.64
CA ASN A 170 -4.98 -8.67 5.81
C ASN A 170 -3.59 -8.57 6.46
N SER A 171 -2.52 -8.75 5.68
CA SER A 171 -1.15 -8.48 6.12
C SER A 171 -0.68 -7.11 5.67
N MET A 172 0.25 -6.52 6.42
CA MET A 172 0.94 -5.28 6.06
C MET A 172 2.44 -5.51 6.07
N VAL A 173 3.12 -5.07 5.03
CA VAL A 173 4.59 -5.11 4.90
C VAL A 173 5.13 -3.69 4.91
N ILE A 174 6.13 -3.40 5.77
CA ILE A 174 6.76 -2.07 5.89
C ILE A 174 8.25 -2.21 5.62
N PHE A 175 8.79 -1.35 4.73
CA PHE A 175 10.21 -1.33 4.38
C PHE A 175 10.65 0.03 3.81
N PRO A 176 11.99 0.32 3.73
CA PRO A 176 12.48 1.57 3.16
C PRO A 176 12.26 1.68 1.65
N GLY A 177 11.97 2.89 1.16
CA GLY A 177 11.69 3.17 -0.26
C GLY A 177 12.87 2.92 -1.20
N TRP A 178 14.10 2.93 -0.69
CA TRP A 178 15.30 2.63 -1.49
C TRP A 178 15.48 1.14 -1.82
N VAL A 179 14.74 0.25 -1.15
CA VAL A 179 14.79 -1.19 -1.40
C VAL A 179 14.11 -1.50 -2.74
N GLU A 180 14.85 -2.12 -3.66
CA GLU A 180 14.30 -2.55 -4.94
C GLU A 180 13.28 -3.66 -4.72
N HIS A 181 12.09 -3.46 -5.27
CA HIS A 181 10.97 -4.37 -5.09
C HIS A 181 10.07 -4.42 -6.33
N GLY A 182 9.35 -5.51 -6.47
CA GLY A 182 8.41 -5.72 -7.57
C GLY A 182 7.28 -6.67 -7.17
N VAL A 183 6.32 -6.88 -8.05
CA VAL A 183 5.22 -7.82 -7.86
C VAL A 183 5.24 -8.85 -8.96
N ARG A 184 5.36 -10.13 -8.59
CA ARG A 184 5.25 -11.23 -9.55
C ARG A 184 3.90 -11.24 -10.22
N LYS A 185 3.89 -11.71 -11.47
CA LYS A 185 2.68 -11.89 -12.25
C LYS A 185 1.63 -12.65 -11.45
N VAL A 186 0.41 -12.10 -11.42
CA VAL A 186 -0.77 -12.78 -10.91
C VAL A 186 -1.33 -13.67 -12.00
N THR A 187 -1.76 -14.87 -11.64
CA THR A 187 -2.47 -15.79 -12.53
C THR A 187 -3.80 -16.15 -11.88
N ILE A 188 -4.89 -15.84 -12.55
CA ILE A 188 -6.24 -16.18 -12.15
C ILE A 188 -6.97 -16.75 -13.37
N GLN A 189 -7.75 -17.82 -13.19
CA GLN A 189 -8.50 -18.48 -14.25
C GLN A 189 -9.99 -18.19 -14.11
N ASP A 190 -10.67 -18.11 -15.24
CA ASP A 190 -12.13 -18.08 -15.36
C ASP A 190 -12.85 -17.03 -14.47
N SER A 191 -12.28 -15.83 -14.39
CA SER A 191 -12.88 -14.74 -13.63
C SER A 191 -12.93 -13.46 -14.46
N ASP A 192 -14.02 -12.75 -14.40
CA ASP A 192 -14.11 -11.40 -14.92
C ASP A 192 -13.24 -10.45 -14.07
N TYR A 193 -12.64 -9.44 -14.72
CA TYR A 193 -11.84 -8.43 -14.04
C TYR A 193 -12.63 -7.78 -12.90
N PHE A 194 -13.90 -7.52 -13.10
CA PHE A 194 -14.75 -6.78 -12.15
C PHE A 194 -15.38 -7.66 -11.06
N ASP A 195 -15.17 -8.96 -11.09
CA ASP A 195 -15.62 -9.87 -10.02
C ASP A 195 -14.83 -9.71 -8.72
N GLY A 196 -13.69 -9.00 -8.76
CA GLY A 196 -12.90 -8.66 -7.59
C GLY A 196 -12.18 -9.85 -6.93
N TRP A 197 -11.90 -10.94 -7.67
CA TRP A 197 -11.21 -12.12 -7.17
C TRP A 197 -9.68 -12.06 -7.27
N GLY A 198 -9.14 -10.97 -7.82
CA GLY A 198 -7.71 -10.76 -7.91
C GLY A 198 -7.08 -10.28 -6.60
N ARG A 199 -5.88 -9.75 -6.71
CA ARG A 199 -5.04 -9.28 -5.60
C ARG A 199 -5.17 -7.76 -5.44
N TYR A 200 -5.64 -7.31 -4.31
CA TYR A 200 -5.61 -5.89 -3.95
C TYR A 200 -4.36 -5.54 -3.17
N CYS A 201 -3.90 -4.31 -3.35
CA CYS A 201 -2.84 -3.71 -2.54
C CYS A 201 -3.21 -2.27 -2.21
N ILE A 202 -3.28 -1.95 -0.92
CA ILE A 202 -3.28 -0.56 -0.46
C ILE A 202 -1.82 -0.20 -0.19
N SER A 203 -1.27 0.70 -1.01
CA SER A 203 0.12 1.15 -0.94
C SER A 203 0.19 2.52 -0.30
N SER A 204 0.89 2.65 0.82
CA SER A 204 1.17 3.92 1.49
C SER A 204 2.64 4.28 1.28
N PHE A 205 2.85 5.46 0.71
CA PHE A 205 4.17 6.06 0.46
C PHE A 205 4.33 7.20 1.45
N PHE A 206 5.33 7.15 2.34
CA PHE A 206 5.40 8.17 3.39
C PHE A 206 6.81 8.68 3.65
N SER A 207 6.89 9.96 4.05
CA SER A 207 8.12 10.71 4.18
C SER A 207 8.06 11.72 5.33
N CYS A 208 9.24 12.10 5.82
CA CYS A 208 9.41 13.32 6.59
C CYS A 208 9.61 14.47 5.60
N MET A 209 8.76 15.47 5.67
CA MET A 209 8.90 16.71 4.88
C MET A 209 9.04 17.91 5.79
N ASP A 210 9.79 18.92 5.33
CA ASP A 210 9.87 20.20 6.01
C ASP A 210 8.50 20.90 5.97
N LYS A 211 8.16 21.63 7.04
CA LYS A 211 6.88 22.37 7.11
C LYS A 211 6.79 23.46 6.05
N SER A 212 7.89 24.09 5.68
CA SER A 212 7.97 25.09 4.61
C SER A 212 7.46 24.57 3.27
N PHE A 213 7.65 23.27 2.99
CA PHE A 213 7.15 22.65 1.77
C PHE A 213 5.62 22.70 1.62
N PHE A 214 4.89 22.79 2.73
CA PHE A 214 3.42 22.86 2.73
C PHE A 214 2.89 24.29 2.68
N GLU A 215 3.71 25.30 3.01
CA GLU A 215 3.33 26.71 3.03
C GLU A 215 3.36 27.33 1.62
N ASP A 216 4.29 26.91 0.78
CA ASP A 216 4.48 27.43 -0.59
C ASP A 216 3.45 26.93 -1.63
N ASN A 217 2.59 25.96 -1.29
CA ASN A 217 1.61 25.39 -2.23
C ASN A 217 0.16 25.80 -1.96
N ASN A 218 -0.06 26.86 -1.15
CA ASN A 218 -1.40 27.36 -0.79
C ASN A 218 -1.76 28.71 -1.45
N ASP A 219 -1.01 29.17 -2.46
CA ASP A 219 -1.33 30.36 -3.28
C ASP A 219 -2.07 30.00 -4.58
#